data_3e97a12647e12fbe17d9cba4b8d8a4ee
#
_entry.id   3e97a12647e12fbe17d9cba4b8d8a4ee
#
_cell.length_a   1.000
_cell.length_b   1.000
_cell.length_c   1.000
_cell.angle_alpha   90.00
_cell.angle_beta   90.00
_cell.angle_gamma   90.00
#
_symmetry.space_group_name_H-M   'P 1'
#
loop_
_entity.id
_entity.type
_entity.pdbx_description
1 polymer ?
#
loop_
_entity_poly.entity_id
_entity_poly.type
_entity_poly.pdbx_seq_one_letter_code
_entity_poly.pdbx_strand_id
1 'polypeptide(L)'
;MKRLFVSLVTVGLFAGCGVPKSQLDAKAVEAENYRRQYGDESEKAKSLEAKVAQLSADLETAQKERTKSDEAAAASEARAQELKKKVTELSALNESLAQSKDKLEKARAELEKKSEEYESLAKSLKDEIKSGKIELSELKGRMVVQMKDKILFSSGSVKINPEGQAALAKVADALKGTSSKLIRVEGHTDDVPTDPKGSFPSNWELSTTRAIEVVKLLQDKGVPGERLSAVGYGEHHPIASNRTAQGKSLNRRIEIVLAPEEQAPGGKSGSASR
;
A
#
# COMPACT_ATOMS: atom_id res chain seq x y z
N MET A 1 57.89 52.36 -1.23
CA MET A 1 58.93 53.31 -0.73
C MET A 1 60.20 53.08 -1.48
N LYS A 2 60.45 53.84 -2.56
CA LYS A 2 61.76 53.92 -3.19
C LYS A 2 62.20 55.38 -3.13
N ARG A 3 63.18 55.63 -2.25
CA ARG A 3 63.78 56.96 -2.10
C ARG A 3 64.58 57.27 -3.37
N LEU A 4 64.20 58.29 -4.14
CA LEU A 4 65.01 58.86 -5.19
C LEU A 4 66.12 59.65 -4.51
N PHE A 5 67.35 59.21 -4.73
CA PHE A 5 68.53 59.97 -4.41
C PHE A 5 68.63 61.16 -5.40
N VAL A 6 68.40 62.33 -4.90
CA VAL A 6 68.74 63.58 -5.65
C VAL A 6 70.20 63.77 -5.39
N SER A 7 70.99 63.47 -6.37
CA SER A 7 72.43 63.79 -6.39
C SER A 7 72.59 65.28 -6.67
N LEU A 8 72.97 66.01 -5.64
CA LEU A 8 73.34 67.44 -5.72
C LEU A 8 74.67 67.55 -6.43
N VAL A 9 74.60 67.93 -7.73
CA VAL A 9 75.88 68.23 -8.50
C VAL A 9 76.31 69.63 -8.12
N THR A 10 77.34 69.75 -7.29
CA THR A 10 78.05 70.97 -7.06
C THR A 10 78.83 71.41 -8.33
N VAL A 11 78.37 72.50 -8.93
CA VAL A 11 79.04 73.15 -10.02
C VAL A 11 80.24 73.93 -9.43
N GLY A 12 81.43 73.35 -9.62
CA GLY A 12 82.69 74.08 -9.39
C GLY A 12 82.86 75.09 -10.52
N LEU A 13 83.10 76.37 -10.10
CA LEU A 13 83.56 77.41 -11.03
C LEU A 13 84.95 77.12 -11.44
N PHE A 14 85.15 76.65 -12.72
CA PHE A 14 86.41 76.70 -13.42
C PHE A 14 86.33 77.83 -14.46
N ALA A 15 87.18 78.84 -14.28
CA ALA A 15 87.39 79.92 -15.24
C ALA A 15 88.08 79.38 -16.46
N GLY A 16 87.62 79.67 -17.67
CA GLY A 16 88.38 79.75 -18.88
C GLY A 16 88.46 78.54 -19.73
N CYS A 17 87.44 78.39 -20.55
CA CYS A 17 87.48 78.03 -21.95
C CYS A 17 86.04 78.14 -22.49
N GLY A 18 85.87 79.19 -23.33
CA GLY A 18 84.51 79.43 -23.87
C GLY A 18 83.99 78.29 -24.69
N VAL A 19 83.00 77.59 -24.19
CA VAL A 19 82.25 76.61 -25.01
C VAL A 19 81.69 77.37 -26.21
N PRO A 20 81.86 76.91 -27.43
CA PRO A 20 81.32 77.58 -28.61
C PRO A 20 79.81 77.72 -28.48
N LYS A 21 79.27 78.91 -28.75
CA LYS A 21 77.84 79.22 -28.62
C LYS A 21 76.94 78.15 -29.31
N SER A 22 77.41 77.61 -30.43
CA SER A 22 76.72 76.52 -31.16
C SER A 22 76.57 75.21 -30.37
N GLN A 23 77.51 74.88 -29.46
CA GLN A 23 77.40 73.68 -28.58
C GLN A 23 76.44 73.94 -27.43
N LEU A 24 76.37 75.17 -26.91
CA LEU A 24 75.38 75.57 -25.90
C LEU A 24 73.94 75.55 -26.44
N ASP A 25 73.77 76.10 -27.66
CA ASP A 25 72.46 76.09 -28.34
C ASP A 25 72.03 74.66 -28.71
N ALA A 26 72.94 73.77 -29.11
CA ALA A 26 72.64 72.39 -29.39
C ALA A 26 72.26 71.61 -28.13
N LYS A 27 72.89 71.86 -26.98
CA LYS A 27 72.58 71.26 -25.71
C LYS A 27 71.21 71.79 -25.12
N ALA A 28 70.90 73.09 -25.39
CA ALA A 28 69.60 73.67 -25.03
C ALA A 28 68.48 73.01 -25.83
N VAL A 29 68.64 72.79 -27.14
CA VAL A 29 67.65 72.05 -27.97
C VAL A 29 67.50 70.58 -27.50
N GLU A 30 68.58 69.92 -27.19
CA GLU A 30 68.59 68.56 -26.68
C GLU A 30 67.80 68.50 -25.32
N ALA A 31 68.10 69.40 -24.39
CA ALA A 31 67.45 69.48 -23.12
C ALA A 31 65.90 69.75 -23.26
N GLU A 32 65.49 70.57 -24.24
CA GLU A 32 64.07 70.86 -24.52
C GLU A 32 63.39 69.64 -25.14
N ASN A 33 64.06 68.89 -25.98
CA ASN A 33 63.52 67.65 -26.50
C ASN A 33 63.35 66.60 -25.39
N TYR A 34 64.33 66.44 -24.52
CA TYR A 34 64.17 65.58 -23.37
C TYR A 34 63.01 66.02 -22.39
N ARG A 35 62.83 67.33 -22.22
CA ARG A 35 61.72 67.84 -21.45
C ARG A 35 60.35 67.48 -22.09
N ARG A 36 60.26 67.63 -23.42
CA ARG A 36 59.03 67.25 -24.13
C ARG A 36 58.78 65.75 -24.03
N GLN A 37 59.81 64.91 -24.30
CA GLN A 37 59.67 63.47 -24.14
C GLN A 37 59.29 63.06 -22.73
N TYR A 38 59.89 63.65 -21.71
CA TYR A 38 59.52 63.41 -20.33
C TYR A 38 58.10 63.87 -19.99
N GLY A 39 57.66 64.98 -20.57
CA GLY A 39 56.28 65.47 -20.45
C GLY A 39 55.28 64.45 -21.02
N ASP A 40 55.52 64.02 -22.30
CA ASP A 40 54.69 63.04 -22.97
C ASP A 40 54.65 61.70 -22.28
N GLU A 41 55.78 61.20 -21.76
CA GLU A 41 55.84 59.95 -20.98
C GLU A 41 55.13 60.09 -19.63
N SER A 42 55.24 61.25 -18.97
CA SER A 42 54.51 61.54 -17.74
C SER A 42 52.99 61.56 -17.90
N GLU A 43 52.50 62.16 -19.03
CA GLU A 43 51.09 62.11 -19.37
C GLU A 43 50.58 60.71 -19.69
N LYS A 44 51.38 59.96 -20.45
CA LYS A 44 51.08 58.55 -20.71
C LYS A 44 51.02 57.71 -19.42
N ALA A 45 51.99 57.94 -18.53
CA ALA A 45 52.01 57.27 -17.22
C ALA A 45 50.74 57.58 -16.40
N LYS A 46 50.33 58.84 -16.33
CA LYS A 46 49.07 59.24 -15.65
C LYS A 46 47.82 58.61 -16.28
N SER A 47 47.80 58.60 -17.64
CA SER A 47 46.65 57.97 -18.35
C SER A 47 46.57 56.46 -18.11
N LEU A 48 47.71 55.76 -18.03
CA LEU A 48 47.80 54.35 -17.67
C LEU A 48 47.39 54.09 -16.24
N GLU A 49 47.81 54.90 -15.29
CA GLU A 49 47.40 54.80 -13.87
C GLU A 49 45.87 54.97 -13.75
N ALA A 50 45.27 55.93 -14.47
CA ALA A 50 43.81 56.11 -14.48
C ALA A 50 43.10 54.89 -15.08
N LYS A 51 43.62 54.31 -16.17
CA LYS A 51 43.09 53.08 -16.76
C LYS A 51 43.21 51.87 -15.83
N VAL A 52 44.31 51.72 -15.12
CA VAL A 52 44.51 50.64 -14.11
C VAL A 52 43.51 50.81 -12.97
N ALA A 53 43.29 52.04 -12.50
CA ALA A 53 42.32 52.28 -11.46
C ALA A 53 40.89 51.95 -11.92
N GLN A 54 40.52 52.33 -13.14
CA GLN A 54 39.23 51.99 -13.71
C GLN A 54 39.03 50.50 -13.89
N LEU A 55 40.00 49.79 -14.49
CA LEU A 55 39.93 48.35 -14.68
C LEU A 55 39.86 47.61 -13.35
N SER A 56 40.53 48.10 -12.30
CA SER A 56 40.44 47.54 -10.96
C SER A 56 39.04 47.66 -10.34
N ALA A 57 38.37 48.81 -10.54
CA ALA A 57 36.97 49.03 -10.12
C ALA A 57 35.97 48.17 -10.90
N ASP A 58 36.17 48.06 -12.22
CA ASP A 58 35.35 47.23 -13.08
C ASP A 58 35.48 45.74 -12.71
N LEU A 59 36.71 45.29 -12.43
CA LEU A 59 36.98 43.91 -11.96
C LEU A 59 36.28 43.60 -10.62
N GLU A 60 36.37 44.52 -9.66
CA GLU A 60 35.70 44.35 -8.38
C GLU A 60 34.16 44.27 -8.54
N THR A 61 33.63 45.09 -9.43
CA THR A 61 32.17 45.07 -9.74
C THR A 61 31.77 43.75 -10.38
N ALA A 62 32.50 43.30 -11.40
CA ALA A 62 32.27 42.03 -12.07
C ALA A 62 32.42 40.82 -11.11
N GLN A 63 33.35 40.86 -10.19
CA GLN A 63 33.50 39.83 -9.15
C GLN A 63 32.30 39.78 -8.24
N LYS A 64 31.79 40.93 -7.78
CA LYS A 64 30.58 41.00 -6.95
C LYS A 64 29.33 40.49 -7.67
N GLU A 65 29.17 40.83 -8.95
CA GLU A 65 28.05 40.34 -9.78
C GLU A 65 28.15 38.82 -9.98
N ARG A 66 29.35 38.33 -10.26
CA ARG A 66 29.60 36.88 -10.38
C ARG A 66 29.23 36.14 -9.10
N THR A 67 29.69 36.63 -7.94
CA THR A 67 29.37 36.00 -6.64
C THR A 67 27.86 35.92 -6.41
N LYS A 68 27.12 37.02 -6.67
CA LYS A 68 25.65 37.02 -6.59
C LYS A 68 24.99 36.04 -7.55
N SER A 69 25.51 35.93 -8.77
CA SER A 69 24.99 34.98 -9.76
C SER A 69 25.25 33.53 -9.34
N ASP A 70 26.43 33.23 -8.82
CA ASP A 70 26.80 31.90 -8.33
C ASP A 70 25.93 31.49 -7.12
N GLU A 71 25.68 32.42 -6.18
CA GLU A 71 24.76 32.20 -5.05
C GLU A 71 23.31 31.95 -5.51
N ALA A 72 22.83 32.73 -6.48
CA ALA A 72 21.48 32.53 -7.05
C ALA A 72 21.35 31.20 -7.78
N ALA A 73 22.39 30.79 -8.52
CA ALA A 73 22.45 29.50 -9.19
C ALA A 73 22.43 28.35 -8.18
N ALA A 74 23.23 28.41 -7.11
CA ALA A 74 23.24 27.40 -6.06
C ALA A 74 21.90 27.29 -5.34
N ALA A 75 21.24 28.42 -5.05
CA ALA A 75 19.91 28.42 -4.43
C ALA A 75 18.84 27.81 -5.37
N SER A 76 18.94 28.08 -6.68
CA SER A 76 18.04 27.49 -7.68
C SER A 76 18.24 25.98 -7.79
N GLU A 77 19.47 25.53 -7.79
CA GLU A 77 19.79 24.09 -7.82
C GLU A 77 19.29 23.36 -6.57
N ALA A 78 19.47 23.95 -5.39
CA ALA A 78 18.96 23.38 -4.15
C ALA A 78 17.42 23.23 -4.18
N ARG A 79 16.71 24.26 -4.70
CA ARG A 79 15.26 24.19 -4.87
C ARG A 79 14.84 23.11 -5.88
N ALA A 80 15.58 22.98 -6.96
CA ALA A 80 15.31 21.94 -7.98
C ALA A 80 15.46 20.54 -7.40
N GLN A 81 16.49 20.31 -6.56
CA GLN A 81 16.69 19.04 -5.89
C GLN A 81 15.57 18.74 -4.88
N GLU A 82 15.13 19.73 -4.11
CA GLU A 82 14.00 19.58 -3.18
C GLU A 82 12.70 19.24 -3.92
N LEU A 83 12.40 19.96 -5.00
CA LEU A 83 11.23 19.68 -5.84
C LEU A 83 11.29 18.27 -6.43
N LYS A 84 12.46 17.83 -6.91
CA LYS A 84 12.64 16.47 -7.42
C LYS A 84 12.35 15.41 -6.37
N LYS A 85 12.80 15.62 -5.13
CA LYS A 85 12.45 14.72 -4.00
C LYS A 85 10.94 14.67 -3.78
N LYS A 86 10.28 15.84 -3.69
CA LYS A 86 8.83 15.91 -3.50
C LYS A 86 8.06 15.22 -4.63
N VAL A 87 8.49 15.38 -5.88
CA VAL A 87 7.88 14.68 -7.03
C VAL A 87 8.00 13.17 -6.88
N THR A 88 9.18 12.67 -6.47
CA THR A 88 9.39 11.24 -6.25
C THR A 88 8.51 10.70 -5.11
N GLU A 89 8.43 11.41 -4.00
CA GLU A 89 7.57 11.04 -2.87
C GLU A 89 6.09 11.03 -3.24
N LEU A 90 5.63 12.06 -3.95
CA LEU A 90 4.25 12.13 -4.43
C LEU A 90 3.93 11.03 -5.45
N SER A 91 4.87 10.67 -6.31
CA SER A 91 4.69 9.55 -7.26
C SER A 91 4.53 8.22 -6.52
N ALA A 92 5.38 7.95 -5.52
CA ALA A 92 5.29 6.74 -4.70
C ALA A 92 3.97 6.70 -3.89
N LEU A 93 3.54 7.84 -3.35
CA LEU A 93 2.27 7.94 -2.63
C LEU A 93 1.07 7.70 -3.55
N ASN A 94 1.08 8.26 -4.75
CA ASN A 94 0.03 8.03 -5.76
C ASN A 94 -0.06 6.57 -6.18
N GLU A 95 1.08 5.90 -6.36
CA GLU A 95 1.10 4.47 -6.67
C GLU A 95 0.53 3.62 -5.52
N SER A 96 0.92 3.91 -4.28
CA SER A 96 0.37 3.25 -3.09
C SER A 96 -1.14 3.48 -2.94
N LEU A 97 -1.60 4.71 -3.22
CA LEU A 97 -3.02 5.05 -3.19
C LEU A 97 -3.81 4.31 -4.27
N ALA A 98 -3.26 4.20 -5.49
CA ALA A 98 -3.89 3.46 -6.59
C ALA A 98 -4.02 1.97 -6.24
N GLN A 99 -2.97 1.35 -5.67
CA GLN A 99 -3.02 -0.04 -5.20
C GLN A 99 -4.05 -0.25 -4.07
N SER A 100 -4.12 0.71 -3.15
CA SER A 100 -5.08 0.65 -2.04
C SER A 100 -6.52 0.78 -2.54
N LYS A 101 -6.75 1.66 -3.52
CA LYS A 101 -8.05 1.83 -4.19
C LYS A 101 -8.48 0.55 -4.90
N ASP A 102 -7.59 -0.07 -5.68
CA ASP A 102 -7.88 -1.34 -6.37
C ASP A 102 -8.25 -2.46 -5.39
N LYS A 103 -7.49 -2.58 -4.28
CA LYS A 103 -7.82 -3.55 -3.22
C LYS A 103 -9.19 -3.28 -2.59
N LEU A 104 -9.51 -2.01 -2.34
CA LEU A 104 -10.80 -1.63 -1.76
C LEU A 104 -11.97 -1.90 -2.71
N GLU A 105 -11.80 -1.60 -3.99
CA GLU A 105 -12.81 -1.89 -5.02
C GLU A 105 -13.09 -3.39 -5.14
N LYS A 106 -12.03 -4.22 -5.15
CA LYS A 106 -12.16 -5.69 -5.15
C LYS A 106 -12.86 -6.21 -3.89
N ALA A 107 -12.47 -5.71 -2.72
CA ALA A 107 -13.11 -6.10 -1.45
C ALA A 107 -14.59 -5.68 -1.40
N ARG A 108 -14.90 -4.49 -1.93
CA ARG A 108 -16.29 -4.00 -2.04
C ARG A 108 -17.13 -4.87 -2.97
N ALA A 109 -16.61 -5.19 -4.16
CA ALA A 109 -17.32 -6.05 -5.12
C ALA A 109 -17.57 -7.46 -4.54
N GLU A 110 -16.60 -8.01 -3.80
CA GLU A 110 -16.77 -9.29 -3.10
C GLU A 110 -17.84 -9.21 -2.00
N LEU A 111 -17.87 -8.12 -1.24
CA LEU A 111 -18.89 -7.92 -0.21
C LEU A 111 -20.30 -7.76 -0.80
N GLU A 112 -20.44 -6.98 -1.87
CA GLU A 112 -21.70 -6.82 -2.60
C GLU A 112 -22.20 -8.17 -3.12
N LYS A 113 -21.35 -8.96 -3.74
CA LYS A 113 -21.68 -10.31 -4.21
C LYS A 113 -22.13 -11.22 -3.07
N LYS A 114 -21.44 -11.19 -1.91
CA LYS A 114 -21.85 -11.96 -0.72
C LYS A 114 -23.21 -11.52 -0.18
N SER A 115 -23.49 -10.21 -0.17
CA SER A 115 -24.78 -9.66 0.25
C SER A 115 -25.91 -10.11 -0.67
N GLU A 116 -25.73 -10.05 -1.99
CA GLU A 116 -26.72 -10.51 -2.96
C GLU A 116 -27.01 -12.02 -2.81
N GLU A 117 -25.98 -12.83 -2.61
CA GLU A 117 -26.14 -14.26 -2.39
C GLU A 117 -26.91 -14.55 -1.09
N TYR A 118 -26.61 -13.80 -0.01
CA TYR A 118 -27.34 -13.92 1.27
C TYR A 118 -28.82 -13.55 1.11
N GLU A 119 -29.11 -12.43 0.46
CA GLU A 119 -30.47 -11.96 0.21
C GLU A 119 -31.26 -12.96 -0.68
N SER A 120 -30.61 -13.51 -1.71
CA SER A 120 -31.21 -14.51 -2.58
C SER A 120 -31.55 -15.78 -1.82
N LEU A 121 -30.64 -16.27 -0.97
CA LEU A 121 -30.86 -17.44 -0.13
C LEU A 121 -31.96 -17.19 0.89
N ALA A 122 -31.94 -16.02 1.57
CA ALA A 122 -32.96 -15.62 2.52
C ALA A 122 -34.35 -15.52 1.89
N LYS A 123 -34.43 -14.99 0.66
CA LYS A 123 -35.66 -14.92 -0.12
C LYS A 123 -36.19 -16.30 -0.50
N SER A 124 -35.32 -17.21 -0.91
CA SER A 124 -35.66 -18.58 -1.30
C SER A 124 -36.16 -19.42 -0.12
N LEU A 125 -35.67 -19.15 1.11
CA LEU A 125 -36.02 -19.86 2.32
C LEU A 125 -36.96 -19.09 3.25
N LYS A 126 -37.59 -18.04 2.75
CA LYS A 126 -38.40 -17.10 3.54
C LYS A 126 -39.48 -17.78 4.37
N ASP A 127 -40.20 -18.74 3.81
CA ASP A 127 -41.31 -19.41 4.47
C ASP A 127 -40.83 -20.38 5.56
N GLU A 128 -39.72 -21.07 5.31
CA GLU A 128 -39.06 -21.97 6.27
C GLU A 128 -38.47 -21.19 7.45
N ILE A 129 -37.88 -20.00 7.16
CA ILE A 129 -37.39 -19.08 8.22
C ILE A 129 -38.55 -18.54 9.04
N LYS A 130 -39.62 -18.08 8.39
CA LYS A 130 -40.81 -17.55 9.07
C LYS A 130 -41.51 -18.59 9.97
N SER A 131 -41.50 -19.86 9.52
CA SER A 131 -42.05 -20.96 10.31
C SER A 131 -41.14 -21.45 11.45
N GLY A 132 -39.92 -20.90 11.54
CA GLY A 132 -38.93 -21.29 12.56
C GLY A 132 -38.27 -22.67 12.33
N LYS A 133 -38.40 -23.24 11.12
CA LYS A 133 -37.77 -24.50 10.74
C LYS A 133 -36.29 -24.31 10.43
N ILE A 134 -35.93 -23.16 9.87
CA ILE A 134 -34.60 -22.78 9.45
C ILE A 134 -34.25 -21.45 10.09
N GLU A 135 -33.01 -21.32 10.52
CA GLU A 135 -32.42 -20.07 10.92
C GLU A 135 -31.21 -19.82 9.97
N LEU A 136 -31.19 -18.63 9.32
CA LEU A 136 -30.09 -18.21 8.45
C LEU A 136 -29.25 -17.18 9.18
N SER A 137 -27.95 -17.44 9.26
CA SER A 137 -26.99 -16.54 9.91
C SER A 137 -25.71 -16.43 9.10
N GLU A 138 -24.93 -15.41 9.41
CA GLU A 138 -23.56 -15.28 8.91
C GLU A 138 -22.59 -15.42 10.09
N LEU A 139 -21.70 -16.38 10.00
CA LEU A 139 -20.70 -16.63 11.02
C LEU A 139 -19.29 -16.63 10.40
N LYS A 140 -18.44 -15.69 10.82
CA LYS A 140 -17.07 -15.53 10.33
C LYS A 140 -16.98 -15.43 8.79
N GLY A 141 -17.90 -14.67 8.18
CA GLY A 141 -17.94 -14.48 6.72
C GLY A 141 -18.46 -15.69 5.93
N ARG A 142 -19.07 -16.69 6.61
CA ARG A 142 -19.68 -17.86 6.00
C ARG A 142 -21.17 -17.86 6.26
N MET A 143 -21.97 -18.17 5.25
CA MET A 143 -23.42 -18.36 5.42
C MET A 143 -23.67 -19.71 6.07
N VAL A 144 -24.53 -19.71 7.08
CA VAL A 144 -24.91 -20.89 7.83
C VAL A 144 -26.44 -21.01 7.84
N VAL A 145 -26.93 -22.12 7.31
CA VAL A 145 -28.33 -22.53 7.40
C VAL A 145 -28.44 -23.52 8.57
N GLN A 146 -29.02 -23.09 9.67
CA GLN A 146 -29.16 -23.89 10.88
C GLN A 146 -30.56 -24.48 10.96
N MET A 147 -30.65 -25.77 11.31
CA MET A 147 -31.89 -26.51 11.50
C MET A 147 -31.84 -27.24 12.86
N LYS A 148 -32.93 -27.11 13.66
CA LYS A 148 -33.05 -27.82 14.94
C LYS A 148 -33.25 -29.31 14.67
N ASP A 149 -32.57 -30.15 15.44
CA ASP A 149 -32.63 -31.60 15.38
C ASP A 149 -34.04 -32.17 15.32
N LYS A 150 -34.93 -31.67 16.21
CA LYS A 150 -36.33 -32.13 16.30
C LYS A 150 -37.18 -31.92 15.03
N ILE A 151 -36.77 -31.03 14.14
CA ILE A 151 -37.41 -30.79 12.83
C ILE A 151 -36.98 -31.86 11.84
N LEU A 152 -35.74 -32.33 11.96
CA LEU A 152 -35.18 -33.28 11.01
C LEU A 152 -35.34 -34.74 11.45
N PHE A 153 -35.20 -35.00 12.75
CA PHE A 153 -35.13 -36.38 13.27
C PHE A 153 -36.09 -36.60 14.45
N SER A 154 -36.56 -37.83 14.57
CA SER A 154 -37.17 -38.29 15.82
C SER A 154 -36.09 -38.59 16.87
N SER A 155 -36.43 -38.61 18.14
CA SER A 155 -35.49 -38.90 19.26
C SER A 155 -34.74 -40.20 19.00
N GLY A 156 -33.41 -40.15 19.13
CA GLY A 156 -32.53 -41.30 18.90
C GLY A 156 -32.45 -41.81 17.44
N SER A 157 -33.12 -41.17 16.50
CA SER A 157 -33.13 -41.54 15.08
C SER A 157 -32.15 -40.73 14.24
N VAL A 158 -31.66 -41.36 13.20
CA VAL A 158 -30.90 -40.68 12.10
C VAL A 158 -31.71 -40.60 10.81
N LYS A 159 -32.91 -41.26 10.80
CA LYS A 159 -33.82 -41.18 9.64
C LYS A 159 -34.53 -39.82 9.63
N ILE A 160 -34.37 -39.11 8.52
CA ILE A 160 -34.98 -37.80 8.32
C ILE A 160 -36.51 -38.00 8.18
N ASN A 161 -37.26 -37.30 9.01
CA ASN A 161 -38.72 -37.36 8.97
C ASN A 161 -39.32 -36.60 7.76
N PRO A 162 -40.60 -36.80 7.39
CA PRO A 162 -41.17 -36.17 6.20
C PRO A 162 -41.14 -34.63 6.23
N GLU A 163 -41.27 -34.00 7.41
CA GLU A 163 -41.18 -32.55 7.55
C GLU A 163 -39.76 -32.05 7.29
N GLY A 164 -38.75 -32.74 7.83
CA GLY A 164 -37.35 -32.47 7.58
C GLY A 164 -36.97 -32.64 6.12
N GLN A 165 -37.50 -33.71 5.46
CA GLN A 165 -37.26 -33.93 4.03
C GLN A 165 -37.85 -32.78 3.19
N ALA A 166 -39.02 -32.30 3.49
CA ALA A 166 -39.62 -31.16 2.80
C ALA A 166 -38.83 -29.87 2.99
N ALA A 167 -38.37 -29.58 4.22
CA ALA A 167 -37.55 -28.39 4.49
C ALA A 167 -36.17 -28.49 3.79
N LEU A 168 -35.50 -29.65 3.86
CA LEU A 168 -34.21 -29.86 3.19
C LEU A 168 -34.31 -29.84 1.66
N ALA A 169 -35.46 -30.23 1.08
CA ALA A 169 -35.68 -30.09 -0.34
C ALA A 169 -35.64 -28.62 -0.79
N LYS A 170 -36.25 -27.72 0.01
CA LYS A 170 -36.19 -26.26 -0.24
C LYS A 170 -34.77 -25.71 -0.10
N VAL A 171 -34.05 -26.21 0.93
CA VAL A 171 -32.62 -25.87 1.10
C VAL A 171 -31.82 -26.33 -0.11
N ALA A 172 -32.00 -27.57 -0.58
CA ALA A 172 -31.30 -28.09 -1.76
C ALA A 172 -31.58 -27.25 -3.00
N ASP A 173 -32.85 -26.84 -3.23
CA ASP A 173 -33.20 -26.00 -4.39
C ASP A 173 -32.52 -24.63 -4.31
N ALA A 174 -32.46 -24.02 -3.14
CA ALA A 174 -31.78 -22.76 -2.92
C ALA A 174 -30.25 -22.89 -3.10
N LEU A 175 -29.66 -24.02 -2.66
CA LEU A 175 -28.22 -24.30 -2.78
C LEU A 175 -27.76 -24.58 -4.19
N LYS A 176 -28.64 -25.09 -5.08
CA LYS A 176 -28.31 -25.27 -6.51
C LYS A 176 -28.01 -23.92 -7.20
N GLY A 177 -28.69 -22.84 -6.76
CA GLY A 177 -28.48 -21.50 -7.28
C GLY A 177 -27.18 -20.83 -6.80
N THR A 178 -26.53 -21.35 -5.77
CA THR A 178 -25.25 -20.85 -5.27
C THR A 178 -24.11 -21.56 -5.96
N SER A 179 -23.67 -21.03 -7.11
CA SER A 179 -22.55 -21.60 -7.86
C SER A 179 -21.21 -21.42 -7.10
N SER A 180 -20.36 -22.45 -7.14
CA SER A 180 -18.96 -22.45 -6.67
C SER A 180 -18.68 -22.43 -5.15
N LYS A 181 -19.63 -22.69 -4.27
CA LYS A 181 -19.35 -22.83 -2.84
C LYS A 181 -19.35 -24.30 -2.40
N LEU A 182 -18.36 -24.65 -1.57
CA LEU A 182 -18.40 -25.92 -0.87
C LEU A 182 -19.47 -25.88 0.23
N ILE A 183 -20.19 -26.95 0.39
CA ILE A 183 -21.27 -27.12 1.35
C ILE A 183 -20.84 -28.15 2.36
N ARG A 184 -20.67 -27.72 3.61
CA ARG A 184 -20.32 -28.60 4.70
C ARG A 184 -21.51 -28.75 5.64
N VAL A 185 -21.98 -29.95 5.81
CA VAL A 185 -23.05 -30.30 6.77
C VAL A 185 -22.41 -30.71 8.07
N GLU A 186 -22.70 -29.96 9.12
CA GLU A 186 -22.12 -30.11 10.45
C GLU A 186 -23.22 -30.62 11.42
N GLY A 187 -22.98 -31.78 12.03
CA GLY A 187 -23.88 -32.35 13.04
C GLY A 187 -23.41 -32.07 14.46
N HIS A 188 -24.34 -31.68 15.32
CA HIS A 188 -24.09 -31.35 16.72
C HIS A 188 -25.10 -32.05 17.62
N THR A 189 -24.67 -32.43 18.84
CA THR A 189 -25.51 -32.96 19.90
C THR A 189 -25.50 -32.07 21.14
N ASP A 190 -26.33 -32.37 22.10
CA ASP A 190 -26.16 -31.93 23.49
C ASP A 190 -25.14 -32.88 24.19
N ASP A 191 -24.96 -32.67 25.52
CA ASP A 191 -24.07 -33.43 26.37
C ASP A 191 -24.70 -34.71 26.97
N VAL A 192 -25.89 -35.10 26.49
CA VAL A 192 -26.52 -36.36 26.95
C VAL A 192 -25.80 -37.53 26.26
N PRO A 193 -25.21 -38.46 27.07
CA PRO A 193 -24.58 -39.61 26.49
C PRO A 193 -25.57 -40.50 25.70
N THR A 194 -25.11 -41.06 24.61
CA THR A 194 -25.82 -42.10 23.86
C THR A 194 -25.73 -43.45 24.63
N ASP A 195 -26.58 -44.41 24.27
CA ASP A 195 -26.41 -45.80 24.77
C ASP A 195 -25.18 -46.43 24.09
N PRO A 196 -24.11 -46.80 24.85
CA PRO A 196 -22.92 -47.40 24.28
C PRO A 196 -23.16 -48.76 23.58
N LYS A 197 -24.26 -49.45 23.92
CA LYS A 197 -24.69 -50.70 23.28
C LYS A 197 -25.70 -50.48 22.15
N GLY A 198 -26.12 -49.26 21.95
CA GLY A 198 -27.04 -48.87 20.91
C GLY A 198 -26.37 -48.78 19.52
N SER A 199 -27.13 -48.32 18.54
CA SER A 199 -26.63 -48.14 17.19
C SER A 199 -25.56 -47.06 17.04
N PHE A 200 -25.40 -46.16 18.04
CA PHE A 200 -24.47 -45.03 18.04
C PHE A 200 -23.73 -45.01 19.40
N PRO A 201 -22.52 -45.55 19.47
CA PRO A 201 -21.73 -45.69 20.71
C PRO A 201 -21.42 -44.39 21.40
N SER A 202 -21.31 -43.29 20.64
CA SER A 202 -21.06 -41.94 21.19
C SER A 202 -21.77 -40.84 20.39
N ASN A 203 -21.73 -39.62 20.91
CA ASN A 203 -22.24 -38.43 20.24
C ASN A 203 -21.49 -38.10 18.95
N TRP A 204 -20.27 -38.63 18.79
CA TRP A 204 -19.50 -38.49 17.54
C TRP A 204 -20.17 -39.25 16.40
N GLU A 205 -20.49 -40.56 16.61
CA GLU A 205 -21.13 -41.39 15.61
C GLU A 205 -22.54 -40.87 15.27
N LEU A 206 -23.30 -40.50 16.31
CA LEU A 206 -24.66 -39.94 16.12
C LEU A 206 -24.65 -38.69 15.28
N SER A 207 -23.81 -37.70 15.63
CA SER A 207 -23.74 -36.43 14.91
C SER A 207 -23.23 -36.56 13.48
N THR A 208 -22.19 -37.43 13.28
CA THR A 208 -21.63 -37.70 11.96
C THR A 208 -22.64 -38.41 11.04
N THR A 209 -23.33 -39.42 11.56
CA THR A 209 -24.33 -40.18 10.79
C THR A 209 -25.49 -39.30 10.39
N ARG A 210 -25.97 -38.40 11.26
CA ARG A 210 -27.00 -37.41 10.95
C ARG A 210 -26.57 -36.45 9.86
N ALA A 211 -25.32 -35.97 9.90
CA ALA A 211 -24.76 -35.11 8.86
C ALA A 211 -24.69 -35.84 7.51
N ILE A 212 -24.28 -37.12 7.52
CA ILE A 212 -24.23 -37.95 6.31
C ILE A 212 -25.63 -38.14 5.70
N GLU A 213 -26.68 -38.42 6.50
CA GLU A 213 -28.04 -38.58 6.00
C GLU A 213 -28.57 -37.28 5.37
N VAL A 214 -28.21 -36.12 5.93
CA VAL A 214 -28.54 -34.83 5.32
C VAL A 214 -27.78 -34.65 3.99
N VAL A 215 -26.49 -34.95 3.93
CA VAL A 215 -25.70 -34.91 2.68
C VAL A 215 -26.31 -35.81 1.60
N LYS A 216 -26.68 -37.04 1.92
CA LYS A 216 -27.35 -37.95 0.98
C LYS A 216 -28.64 -37.34 0.43
N LEU A 217 -29.47 -36.81 1.32
CA LEU A 217 -30.72 -36.18 0.89
C LEU A 217 -30.49 -34.97 -0.02
N LEU A 218 -29.53 -34.09 0.30
CA LEU A 218 -29.15 -32.97 -0.55
C LEU A 218 -28.68 -33.42 -1.93
N GLN A 219 -27.87 -34.49 -1.97
CA GLN A 219 -27.39 -35.10 -3.22
C GLN A 219 -28.55 -35.68 -4.02
N ASP A 220 -29.48 -36.42 -3.40
CA ASP A 220 -30.67 -36.97 -4.03
C ASP A 220 -31.59 -35.90 -4.61
N LYS A 221 -31.55 -34.67 -3.97
CA LYS A 221 -32.27 -33.50 -4.45
C LYS A 221 -31.51 -32.72 -5.53
N GLY A 222 -30.34 -33.22 -5.98
CA GLY A 222 -29.59 -32.69 -7.12
C GLY A 222 -28.52 -31.66 -6.77
N VAL A 223 -28.07 -31.58 -5.51
CA VAL A 223 -26.86 -30.84 -5.16
C VAL A 223 -25.65 -31.70 -5.54
N PRO A 224 -24.66 -31.19 -6.32
CA PRO A 224 -23.50 -31.97 -6.74
C PRO A 224 -22.68 -32.52 -5.57
N GLY A 225 -22.36 -33.80 -5.59
CA GLY A 225 -21.69 -34.52 -4.50
C GLY A 225 -20.28 -33.97 -4.20
N GLU A 226 -19.56 -33.50 -5.25
CA GLU A 226 -18.23 -32.87 -5.13
C GLU A 226 -18.25 -31.58 -4.29
N ARG A 227 -19.41 -30.96 -4.13
CA ARG A 227 -19.58 -29.78 -3.29
C ARG A 227 -19.91 -30.11 -1.83
N LEU A 228 -20.25 -31.38 -1.54
CA LEU A 228 -20.80 -31.78 -0.25
C LEU A 228 -19.75 -32.45 0.64
N SER A 229 -19.77 -32.14 1.92
CA SER A 229 -19.03 -32.83 2.94
C SER A 229 -19.82 -32.94 4.23
N ALA A 230 -19.59 -34.01 5.01
CA ALA A 230 -20.24 -34.24 6.30
C ALA A 230 -19.21 -34.20 7.44
N VAL A 231 -19.54 -33.52 8.53
CA VAL A 231 -18.69 -33.42 9.73
C VAL A 231 -19.57 -33.62 10.98
N GLY A 232 -19.15 -34.45 11.90
CA GLY A 232 -19.78 -34.57 13.22
C GLY A 232 -18.90 -33.92 14.27
N TYR A 233 -19.48 -33.09 15.12
CA TYR A 233 -18.79 -32.44 16.24
C TYR A 233 -19.20 -32.99 17.60
N GLY A 234 -20.17 -33.92 17.65
CA GLY A 234 -20.71 -34.39 18.90
C GLY A 234 -21.20 -33.23 19.78
N GLU A 235 -20.90 -33.29 21.05
CA GLU A 235 -21.26 -32.30 22.10
C GLU A 235 -20.24 -31.17 22.27
N HIS A 236 -19.13 -31.18 21.49
CA HIS A 236 -17.95 -30.34 21.75
C HIS A 236 -18.04 -28.91 21.20
N HIS A 237 -19.11 -28.61 20.47
CA HIS A 237 -19.36 -27.27 19.92
C HIS A 237 -20.72 -26.71 20.34
N PRO A 238 -20.97 -26.50 21.65
CA PRO A 238 -22.24 -26.01 22.15
C PRO A 238 -22.41 -24.51 21.83
N ILE A 239 -23.62 -24.10 21.42
CA ILE A 239 -24.03 -22.69 21.25
C ILE A 239 -24.85 -22.16 22.40
N ALA A 240 -25.28 -23.03 23.30
CA ALA A 240 -26.05 -22.69 24.49
C ALA A 240 -25.65 -23.59 25.67
N SER A 241 -26.08 -23.22 26.89
CA SER A 241 -25.76 -23.99 28.08
C SER A 241 -26.50 -25.33 28.09
N ASN A 242 -25.78 -26.44 28.23
CA ASN A 242 -26.32 -27.78 28.40
C ASN A 242 -27.02 -28.01 29.76
N ARG A 243 -26.96 -27.04 30.67
CA ARG A 243 -27.65 -27.12 31.98
C ARG A 243 -29.15 -26.96 31.90
N THR A 244 -29.67 -26.44 30.79
CA THR A 244 -31.12 -26.19 30.59
C THR A 244 -31.65 -27.04 29.43
N ALA A 245 -32.90 -27.48 29.51
CA ALA A 245 -33.56 -28.21 28.45
C ALA A 245 -33.63 -27.39 27.13
N GLN A 246 -33.82 -26.08 27.27
CA GLN A 246 -33.81 -25.18 26.11
C GLN A 246 -32.44 -25.09 25.46
N GLY A 247 -31.39 -24.95 26.25
CA GLY A 247 -30.01 -24.92 25.70
C GLY A 247 -29.61 -26.23 25.05
N LYS A 248 -29.94 -27.38 25.67
CA LYS A 248 -29.74 -28.70 25.04
C LYS A 248 -30.45 -28.77 23.67
N SER A 249 -31.70 -28.29 23.60
CA SER A 249 -32.46 -28.27 22.34
C SER A 249 -31.80 -27.40 21.25
N LEU A 250 -31.09 -26.32 21.61
CA LEU A 250 -30.36 -25.46 20.70
C LEU A 250 -29.05 -26.13 20.24
N ASN A 251 -28.39 -26.87 21.15
CA ASN A 251 -27.14 -27.58 20.83
C ASN A 251 -27.40 -28.77 19.88
N ARG A 252 -28.53 -29.46 19.96
CA ARG A 252 -28.96 -30.50 19.01
C ARG A 252 -29.42 -29.85 17.71
N ARG A 253 -28.51 -29.76 16.72
CA ARG A 253 -28.75 -29.07 15.47
C ARG A 253 -27.93 -29.65 14.32
N ILE A 254 -28.35 -29.32 13.12
CA ILE A 254 -27.56 -29.45 11.89
C ILE A 254 -27.26 -28.04 11.38
N GLU A 255 -26.02 -27.79 11.05
CA GLU A 255 -25.58 -26.58 10.37
C GLU A 255 -25.12 -26.92 8.93
N ILE A 256 -25.68 -26.22 7.95
CA ILE A 256 -25.26 -26.34 6.54
C ILE A 256 -24.47 -25.08 6.24
N VAL A 257 -23.16 -25.20 6.19
CA VAL A 257 -22.20 -24.11 6.07
C VAL A 257 -21.74 -23.97 4.63
N LEU A 258 -21.96 -22.78 4.04
CA LEU A 258 -21.47 -22.43 2.71
C LEU A 258 -20.11 -21.75 2.85
N ALA A 259 -19.06 -22.40 2.37
CA ALA A 259 -17.70 -21.88 2.41
C ALA A 259 -17.19 -21.56 0.99
N PRO A 260 -16.36 -20.51 0.82
CA PRO A 260 -15.65 -20.31 -0.44
C PRO A 260 -14.75 -21.50 -0.76
N GLU A 261 -14.52 -21.78 -2.03
CA GLU A 261 -13.73 -22.91 -2.51
C GLU A 261 -12.28 -22.92 -1.98
N GLU A 262 -11.68 -21.75 -1.73
CA GLU A 262 -10.32 -21.62 -1.22
C GLU A 262 -10.10 -22.08 0.24
N GLN A 263 -11.16 -22.37 0.98
CA GLN A 263 -11.06 -22.78 2.39
C GLN A 263 -11.29 -24.28 2.64
N ALA A 264 -11.22 -25.11 1.60
CA ALA A 264 -11.22 -26.54 1.80
C ALA A 264 -9.90 -26.99 2.48
N PRO A 265 -9.92 -27.62 3.65
CA PRO A 265 -8.72 -28.17 4.24
C PRO A 265 -8.17 -29.30 3.34
N GLY A 266 -7.15 -28.99 2.54
CA GLY A 266 -6.40 -30.01 1.80
C GLY A 266 -6.26 -29.84 0.30
N GLY A 267 -6.86 -28.87 -0.34
CA GLY A 267 -6.74 -28.65 -1.79
C GLY A 267 -5.43 -27.93 -2.18
N LYS A 268 -4.26 -28.57 -2.11
CA LYS A 268 -3.11 -28.18 -2.92
C LYS A 268 -3.45 -28.59 -4.37
N SER A 269 -3.82 -27.63 -5.22
CA SER A 269 -3.78 -27.78 -6.65
C SER A 269 -2.33 -28.03 -7.09
N GLY A 270 -1.92 -29.29 -7.07
CA GLY A 270 -0.72 -29.74 -7.74
C GLY A 270 -1.03 -29.86 -9.23
N SER A 271 -0.76 -28.84 -10.02
CA SER A 271 -0.61 -29.01 -11.46
C SER A 271 0.65 -29.86 -11.70
N ALA A 272 0.47 -31.16 -11.80
CA ALA A 272 1.47 -32.04 -12.37
C ALA A 272 1.44 -31.84 -13.90
N SER A 273 2.35 -31.02 -14.41
CA SER A 273 2.73 -31.05 -15.83
C SER A 273 3.37 -32.42 -16.12
N ARG A 274 2.78 -33.14 -17.02
CA ARG A 274 3.42 -34.15 -17.87
C ARG A 274 3.42 -33.66 -19.30
#